data_ee595a256dcdd6b18e4d77de9fc7a082
#
_entry.id   ee595a256dcdd6b18e4d77de9fc7a082
#
_cell.length_a   1.000
_cell.length_b   1.000
_cell.length_c   1.000
_cell.angle_alpha   90.00
_cell.angle_beta   90.00
_cell.angle_gamma   90.00
#
_symmetry.space_group_name_H-M   'P 1'
#
loop_
_entity.id
_entity.type
_entity.pdbx_description
1 polymer ?
#
loop_
_entity_poly.entity_id
_entity_poly.type
_entity_poly.pdbx_seq_one_letter_code
_entity_poly.pdbx_strand_id
1 'polypeptide(L)'
;MQVIFDDNGLHKSLAPFTLTRPVAEIRFGIMTIRESWAYYFDLHGVDYETAYLTKDYLNAKFKKGNLEDDSLNIAGNYKATPSLVKEVLALKKGEGLFVNGVRLAQKGQTVETEINTTAEDLLSIEKSWHIFQRNDKAVESDFEILTSNKTSQVLSETNRSNNPENIFIAEGAKVEHAILNASTGPIYIGKD
;
A
#
# COMPACT_ATOMS: atom_id res chain seq x y z
N MET A 1 -14.81 -7.80 9.79
CA MET A 1 -14.96 -8.32 8.40
C MET A 1 -13.64 -8.90 7.91
N GLN A 2 -13.64 -9.73 6.82
CA GLN A 2 -12.40 -10.15 6.19
C GLN A 2 -12.05 -9.21 5.04
N VAL A 3 -10.81 -8.70 5.04
CA VAL A 3 -10.22 -7.97 3.91
C VAL A 3 -9.29 -8.92 3.17
N ILE A 4 -9.58 -9.15 1.91
CA ILE A 4 -8.89 -10.13 1.06
C ILE A 4 -8.11 -9.38 -0.01
N PHE A 5 -6.79 -9.53 -0.03
CA PHE A 5 -5.94 -9.02 -1.09
C PHE A 5 -5.77 -10.08 -2.18
N ASP A 6 -6.21 -9.74 -3.38
CA ASP A 6 -6.19 -10.64 -4.54
C ASP A 6 -5.00 -10.30 -5.44
N ASP A 7 -4.19 -11.30 -5.77
CA ASP A 7 -3.08 -11.13 -6.73
C ASP A 7 -3.58 -10.74 -8.13
N ASN A 8 -4.88 -10.84 -8.39
CA ASN A 8 -5.56 -10.40 -9.62
C ASN A 8 -4.87 -10.93 -10.91
N GLY A 9 -4.36 -12.16 -10.86
CA GLY A 9 -3.64 -12.78 -11.97
C GLY A 9 -2.20 -12.27 -12.21
N LEU A 10 -1.72 -11.30 -11.41
CA LEU A 10 -0.44 -10.62 -11.64
C LEU A 10 0.78 -11.36 -11.05
N HIS A 11 0.57 -12.47 -10.36
CA HIS A 11 1.66 -13.22 -9.71
C HIS A 11 2.85 -13.49 -10.66
N LYS A 12 2.58 -13.93 -11.90
CA LYS A 12 3.63 -14.23 -12.89
C LYS A 12 4.30 -12.96 -13.43
N SER A 13 3.55 -11.89 -13.67
CA SER A 13 4.07 -10.65 -14.25
C SER A 13 4.92 -9.83 -13.29
N LEU A 14 4.75 -10.07 -11.97
CA LEU A 14 5.52 -9.44 -10.90
C LEU A 14 6.62 -10.34 -10.32
N ALA A 15 6.90 -11.50 -10.94
CA ALA A 15 8.07 -12.29 -10.57
C ALA A 15 9.38 -11.50 -10.85
N PRO A 16 10.42 -11.68 -10.03
CA PRO A 16 10.58 -12.66 -8.95
C PRO A 16 10.00 -12.23 -7.57
N PHE A 17 9.48 -11.01 -7.42
CA PHE A 17 9.03 -10.46 -6.14
C PHE A 17 7.90 -11.29 -5.50
N THR A 18 7.04 -11.87 -6.33
CA THR A 18 5.89 -12.69 -5.91
C THR A 18 6.22 -14.14 -5.57
N LEU A 19 7.44 -14.63 -5.83
CA LEU A 19 7.81 -16.01 -5.56
C LEU A 19 7.73 -16.38 -4.06
N THR A 20 7.85 -15.41 -3.16
CA THR A 20 7.86 -15.63 -1.71
C THR A 20 6.74 -14.91 -0.97
N ARG A 21 5.90 -14.15 -1.67
CA ARG A 21 4.84 -13.33 -1.07
C ARG A 21 3.71 -13.00 -2.05
N PRO A 22 2.48 -12.71 -1.56
CA PRO A 22 1.41 -12.15 -2.38
C PRO A 22 1.78 -10.76 -2.94
N VAL A 23 1.08 -10.34 -3.99
CA VAL A 23 1.30 -9.05 -4.64
C VAL A 23 1.18 -7.89 -3.64
N ALA A 24 0.19 -7.90 -2.77
CA ALA A 24 -0.01 -6.85 -1.76
C ALA A 24 1.13 -6.71 -0.74
N GLU A 25 1.96 -7.74 -0.58
CA GLU A 25 3.14 -7.73 0.30
C GLU A 25 4.42 -7.23 -0.41
N ILE A 26 4.32 -6.78 -1.64
CA ILE A 26 5.42 -6.09 -2.32
C ILE A 26 5.54 -4.68 -1.73
N ARG A 27 6.78 -4.31 -1.35
CA ARG A 27 7.08 -2.94 -0.95
C ARG A 27 7.05 -2.02 -2.17
N PHE A 28 6.22 -0.99 -2.07
CA PHE A 28 6.05 0.02 -3.10
C PHE A 28 5.89 1.38 -2.41
N GLY A 29 6.95 2.14 -2.41
CA GLY A 29 7.14 3.26 -1.51
C GLY A 29 7.87 2.85 -0.22
N ILE A 30 7.54 3.50 0.89
CA ILE A 30 8.06 3.21 2.24
C ILE A 30 7.35 1.99 2.82
N MET A 31 6.08 1.80 2.50
CA MET A 31 5.23 0.71 2.96
C MET A 31 5.04 -0.38 1.90
N THR A 32 4.64 -1.58 2.29
CA THR A 32 4.01 -2.54 1.37
C THR A 32 2.63 -2.01 0.94
N ILE A 33 2.09 -2.55 -0.16
CA ILE A 33 0.75 -2.17 -0.60
C ILE A 33 -0.27 -2.48 0.50
N ARG A 34 -0.20 -3.66 1.14
CA ARG A 34 -1.08 -4.01 2.26
C ARG A 34 -0.94 -3.05 3.45
N GLU A 35 0.30 -2.65 3.81
CA GLU A 35 0.52 -1.71 4.91
C GLU A 35 -0.12 -0.35 4.65
N SER A 36 -0.14 0.12 3.39
CA SER A 36 -0.84 1.36 3.06
C SER A 36 -2.36 1.26 3.28
N TRP A 37 -2.98 0.11 2.92
CA TRP A 37 -4.39 -0.14 3.23
C TRP A 37 -4.65 -0.26 4.73
N ALA A 38 -3.78 -0.98 5.46
CA ALA A 38 -3.87 -1.11 6.92
C ALA A 38 -3.89 0.27 7.60
N TYR A 39 -2.98 1.16 7.21
CA TYR A 39 -2.94 2.51 7.74
C TYR A 39 -4.29 3.25 7.62
N TYR A 40 -4.91 3.19 6.45
CA TYR A 40 -6.20 3.87 6.24
C TYR A 40 -7.35 3.15 6.95
N PHE A 41 -7.35 1.83 7.02
CA PHE A 41 -8.37 1.09 7.77
C PHE A 41 -8.30 1.42 9.26
N ASP A 42 -7.10 1.48 9.83
CA ASP A 42 -6.89 1.89 11.22
C ASP A 42 -7.36 3.33 11.45
N LEU A 43 -7.05 4.25 10.53
CA LEU A 43 -7.51 5.64 10.59
C LEU A 43 -9.04 5.78 10.57
N HIS A 44 -9.72 4.90 9.84
CA HIS A 44 -11.19 4.87 9.74
C HIS A 44 -11.86 3.95 10.79
N GLY A 45 -11.09 3.36 11.71
CA GLY A 45 -11.61 2.48 12.76
C GLY A 45 -12.24 1.19 12.22
N VAL A 46 -11.73 0.69 11.09
CA VAL A 46 -12.22 -0.56 10.47
C VAL A 46 -11.61 -1.75 11.20
N ASP A 47 -12.45 -2.57 11.83
CA ASP A 47 -12.01 -3.86 12.42
C ASP A 47 -12.05 -4.96 11.35
N TYR A 48 -10.89 -5.53 11.03
CA TYR A 48 -10.76 -6.51 9.95
C TYR A 48 -9.67 -7.55 10.21
N GLU A 49 -9.81 -8.66 9.52
CA GLU A 49 -8.82 -9.72 9.43
C GLU A 49 -8.26 -9.79 8.00
N THR A 50 -6.94 -9.82 7.87
CA THR A 50 -6.27 -9.90 6.55
C THR A 50 -6.23 -11.33 6.03
N ALA A 51 -6.56 -11.50 4.75
CA ALA A 51 -6.40 -12.75 4.02
C ALA A 51 -5.97 -12.49 2.57
N TYR A 52 -5.64 -13.56 1.81
CA TYR A 52 -5.09 -13.43 0.47
C TYR A 52 -5.71 -14.43 -0.50
N LEU A 53 -5.92 -13.98 -1.74
CA LEU A 53 -6.14 -14.83 -2.91
C LEU A 53 -4.87 -14.83 -3.75
N THR A 54 -4.01 -15.81 -3.52
CA THR A 54 -2.68 -15.95 -4.12
C THR A 54 -2.40 -17.42 -4.45
N LYS A 55 -1.16 -17.75 -4.78
CA LYS A 55 -0.74 -19.13 -5.10
C LYS A 55 -0.78 -20.04 -3.86
N ASP A 56 -1.28 -21.24 -4.02
CA ASP A 56 -1.53 -22.17 -2.91
C ASP A 56 -0.28 -22.46 -2.05
N TYR A 57 0.91 -22.50 -2.64
CA TYR A 57 2.14 -22.73 -1.87
C TYR A 57 2.47 -21.59 -0.88
N LEU A 58 1.92 -20.39 -1.09
CA LEU A 58 2.08 -19.26 -0.16
C LEU A 58 1.14 -19.35 1.04
N ASN A 59 0.10 -20.19 0.99
CA ASN A 59 -0.89 -20.31 2.05
C ASN A 59 -0.32 -20.86 3.37
N ALA A 60 0.87 -21.49 3.33
CA ALA A 60 1.58 -21.89 4.54
C ALA A 60 1.99 -20.69 5.43
N LYS A 61 2.17 -19.50 4.83
CA LYS A 61 2.57 -18.26 5.51
C LYS A 61 1.49 -17.18 5.49
N PHE A 62 0.69 -17.14 4.44
CA PHE A 62 -0.32 -16.11 4.20
C PHE A 62 -1.70 -16.75 4.22
N LYS A 63 -2.54 -16.30 5.17
CA LYS A 63 -3.89 -16.86 5.35
C LYS A 63 -4.69 -16.78 4.06
N LYS A 64 -5.20 -17.93 3.60
CA LYS A 64 -6.09 -17.99 2.42
C LYS A 64 -7.40 -17.28 2.72
N GLY A 65 -7.82 -16.40 1.81
CA GLY A 65 -9.12 -15.74 1.83
C GLY A 65 -10.22 -16.60 1.23
N ASN A 66 -11.42 -16.43 1.76
CA ASN A 66 -12.65 -16.96 1.17
C ASN A 66 -13.60 -15.79 0.94
N LEU A 67 -14.15 -15.70 -0.27
CA LEU A 67 -15.14 -14.67 -0.56
C LEU A 67 -16.46 -15.03 0.15
N GLU A 68 -16.84 -14.18 1.07
CA GLU A 68 -18.08 -14.27 1.86
C GLU A 68 -18.90 -12.98 1.70
N ASP A 69 -20.12 -13.00 2.16
CA ASP A 69 -21.07 -11.91 1.99
C ASP A 69 -20.62 -10.58 2.60
N ASP A 70 -19.83 -10.61 3.67
CA ASP A 70 -19.28 -9.44 4.34
C ASP A 70 -17.80 -9.19 4.04
N SER A 71 -17.18 -9.99 3.14
CA SER A 71 -15.79 -9.81 2.75
C SER A 71 -15.61 -8.58 1.85
N LEU A 72 -14.45 -7.95 1.97
CA LEU A 72 -13.97 -6.90 1.08
C LEU A 72 -12.76 -7.43 0.32
N ASN A 73 -12.90 -7.67 -0.97
CA ASN A 73 -11.82 -8.11 -1.84
C ASN A 73 -11.20 -6.90 -2.55
N ILE A 74 -9.88 -6.76 -2.46
CA ILE A 74 -9.10 -5.65 -3.01
C ILE A 74 -8.03 -6.22 -3.94
N ALA A 75 -7.88 -5.66 -5.13
CA ALA A 75 -6.79 -5.99 -6.03
C ALA A 75 -5.45 -5.57 -5.39
N GLY A 76 -4.61 -6.56 -5.08
CA GLY A 76 -3.38 -6.39 -4.29
C GLY A 76 -2.28 -5.59 -4.96
N ASN A 77 -2.46 -5.18 -6.20
CA ASN A 77 -1.53 -4.36 -6.96
C ASN A 77 -1.81 -2.85 -6.89
N TYR A 78 -2.90 -2.42 -6.25
CA TYR A 78 -3.24 -1.01 -6.05
C TYR A 78 -2.90 -0.58 -4.64
N LYS A 79 -2.06 0.44 -4.53
CA LYS A 79 -1.73 1.11 -3.27
C LYS A 79 -2.93 1.93 -2.79
N ALA A 80 -3.15 1.96 -1.48
CA ALA A 80 -4.19 2.80 -0.91
C ALA A 80 -3.87 4.29 -1.09
N THR A 81 -4.85 5.04 -1.59
CA THR A 81 -4.85 6.51 -1.64
C THR A 81 -6.12 7.03 -0.99
N PRO A 82 -6.16 8.28 -0.50
CA PRO A 82 -7.34 8.81 0.18
C PRO A 82 -8.63 8.68 -0.62
N SER A 83 -8.58 8.98 -1.93
CA SER A 83 -9.74 8.91 -2.80
C SER A 83 -10.21 7.47 -3.03
N LEU A 84 -9.27 6.56 -3.32
CA LEU A 84 -9.57 5.14 -3.53
C LEU A 84 -10.14 4.48 -2.27
N VAL A 85 -9.57 4.76 -1.09
CA VAL A 85 -10.05 4.23 0.19
C VAL A 85 -11.48 4.69 0.47
N LYS A 86 -11.79 5.95 0.23
CA LYS A 86 -13.14 6.50 0.39
C LYS A 86 -14.17 5.76 -0.46
N GLU A 87 -13.85 5.50 -1.72
CA GLU A 87 -14.72 4.75 -2.63
C GLU A 87 -14.87 3.28 -2.20
N VAL A 88 -13.77 2.63 -1.82
CA VAL A 88 -13.77 1.23 -1.40
C VAL A 88 -14.57 1.03 -0.11
N LEU A 89 -14.44 1.93 0.86
CA LEU A 89 -15.22 1.86 2.11
C LEU A 89 -16.70 2.18 1.93
N ALA A 90 -17.07 2.86 0.86
CA ALA A 90 -18.46 3.17 0.53
C ALA A 90 -19.19 2.02 -0.18
N LEU A 91 -18.48 0.98 -0.64
CA LEU A 91 -19.06 -0.15 -1.35
C LEU A 91 -20.07 -0.91 -0.48
N LYS A 92 -21.23 -1.19 -1.08
CA LYS A 92 -22.26 -2.04 -0.52
C LYS A 92 -22.10 -3.49 -1.01
N LYS A 93 -22.74 -4.43 -0.32
CA LYS A 93 -22.78 -5.83 -0.75
C LYS A 93 -23.28 -5.93 -2.20
N GLY A 94 -22.57 -6.70 -3.02
CA GLY A 94 -22.84 -6.86 -4.45
C GLY A 94 -22.27 -5.76 -5.35
N GLU A 95 -21.60 -4.74 -4.79
CA GLU A 95 -20.96 -3.69 -5.58
C GLU A 95 -19.48 -3.98 -5.83
N GLY A 96 -19.03 -3.71 -7.05
CA GLY A 96 -17.64 -3.77 -7.48
C GLY A 96 -17.17 -2.43 -8.02
N LEU A 97 -15.95 -2.04 -7.61
CA LEU A 97 -15.26 -0.84 -8.09
C LEU A 97 -14.30 -1.21 -9.22
N PHE A 98 -14.36 -0.47 -10.32
CA PHE A 98 -13.61 -0.76 -11.54
C PHE A 98 -12.86 0.45 -12.08
N VAL A 99 -11.77 0.20 -12.81
CA VAL A 99 -11.08 1.16 -13.67
C VAL A 99 -10.79 0.51 -15.03
N ASN A 100 -11.24 1.10 -16.11
CA ASN A 100 -11.04 0.58 -17.48
C ASN A 100 -11.40 -0.92 -17.62
N GLY A 101 -12.48 -1.36 -16.97
CA GLY A 101 -12.92 -2.76 -16.97
C GLY A 101 -12.11 -3.70 -16.08
N VAL A 102 -11.12 -3.20 -15.33
CA VAL A 102 -10.36 -3.98 -14.35
C VAL A 102 -10.92 -3.75 -12.96
N ARG A 103 -11.23 -4.82 -12.24
CA ARG A 103 -11.75 -4.74 -10.87
C ARG A 103 -10.65 -4.28 -9.90
N LEU A 104 -10.94 -3.21 -9.17
CA LEU A 104 -10.12 -2.68 -8.08
C LEU A 104 -10.51 -3.27 -6.72
N ALA A 105 -11.82 -3.34 -6.47
CA ALA A 105 -12.35 -3.90 -5.23
C ALA A 105 -13.77 -4.44 -5.45
N GLN A 106 -14.24 -5.30 -4.53
CA GLN A 106 -15.63 -5.70 -4.45
C GLN A 106 -16.03 -5.98 -3.00
N LYS A 107 -17.30 -5.74 -2.69
CA LYS A 107 -17.92 -6.10 -1.41
C LYS A 107 -18.85 -7.29 -1.60
N GLY A 108 -18.57 -8.39 -0.88
CA GLY A 108 -19.32 -9.64 -0.98
C GLY A 108 -18.77 -10.63 -1.99
N GLN A 109 -19.47 -11.74 -2.17
CA GLN A 109 -19.04 -12.89 -3.01
C GLN A 109 -19.08 -12.58 -4.50
N THR A 110 -20.12 -11.88 -4.95
CA THR A 110 -20.40 -11.61 -6.37
C THR A 110 -20.53 -10.12 -6.61
N VAL A 111 -20.26 -9.71 -7.86
CA VAL A 111 -20.53 -8.34 -8.31
C VAL A 111 -21.85 -8.36 -9.07
N GLU A 112 -22.82 -7.60 -8.59
CA GLU A 112 -24.14 -7.39 -9.21
C GLU A 112 -24.20 -6.00 -9.86
N THR A 113 -23.45 -5.04 -9.29
CA THR A 113 -23.39 -3.65 -9.79
C THR A 113 -21.93 -3.23 -9.95
N GLU A 114 -21.57 -2.77 -11.14
CA GLU A 114 -20.27 -2.21 -11.45
C GLU A 114 -20.28 -0.70 -11.28
N ILE A 115 -19.31 -0.17 -10.54
CA ILE A 115 -19.09 1.25 -10.30
C ILE A 115 -17.71 1.61 -10.86
N ASN A 116 -17.63 2.57 -11.74
CA ASN A 116 -16.32 3.07 -12.18
C ASN A 116 -15.75 4.04 -11.15
N THR A 117 -14.48 3.85 -10.80
CA THR A 117 -13.78 4.78 -9.91
C THR A 117 -13.67 6.17 -10.50
N THR A 118 -13.75 7.17 -9.66
CA THR A 118 -13.47 8.57 -9.96
C THR A 118 -12.12 9.03 -9.40
N ALA A 119 -11.41 8.14 -8.71
CA ALA A 119 -10.10 8.42 -8.15
C ALA A 119 -9.07 8.65 -9.26
N GLU A 120 -8.42 9.82 -9.24
CA GLU A 120 -7.39 10.21 -10.22
C GLU A 120 -5.96 9.90 -9.75
N ASP A 121 -5.78 9.64 -8.45
CA ASP A 121 -4.51 9.41 -7.77
C ASP A 121 -4.13 7.93 -7.66
N LEU A 122 -4.57 7.09 -8.61
CA LEU A 122 -4.33 5.65 -8.58
C LEU A 122 -2.84 5.33 -8.72
N LEU A 123 -2.30 4.60 -7.74
CA LEU A 123 -0.96 4.05 -7.74
C LEU A 123 -1.00 2.52 -7.82
N SER A 124 -0.48 1.95 -8.90
CA SER A 124 -0.52 0.50 -9.13
C SER A 124 0.78 -0.06 -9.70
N ILE A 125 0.98 -1.36 -9.49
CA ILE A 125 2.05 -2.13 -10.11
C ILE A 125 1.46 -3.32 -10.88
N GLU A 126 1.87 -3.52 -12.13
CA GLU A 126 1.42 -4.64 -12.98
C GLU A 126 2.60 -5.40 -13.58
N LYS A 127 3.76 -4.75 -13.59
CA LYS A 127 5.03 -5.26 -14.07
C LYS A 127 6.11 -4.93 -13.06
N SER A 128 7.15 -5.75 -12.99
CA SER A 128 8.25 -5.57 -12.05
C SER A 128 8.94 -4.20 -12.16
N TRP A 129 9.04 -3.64 -13.37
CA TRP A 129 9.63 -2.30 -13.56
C TRP A 129 8.72 -1.15 -13.14
N HIS A 130 7.40 -1.34 -12.97
CA HIS A 130 6.53 -0.31 -12.39
C HIS A 130 6.92 0.03 -10.94
N ILE A 131 7.52 -0.95 -10.24
CA ILE A 131 7.96 -0.75 -8.85
C ILE A 131 8.94 0.42 -8.77
N PHE A 132 9.98 0.46 -9.60
CA PHE A 132 10.94 1.56 -9.56
C PHE A 132 10.51 2.80 -10.36
N GLN A 133 9.77 2.63 -11.46
CA GLN A 133 9.32 3.76 -12.29
C GLN A 133 8.30 4.66 -11.59
N ARG A 134 7.53 4.12 -10.65
CA ARG A 134 6.45 4.82 -9.93
C ARG A 134 6.76 4.96 -8.44
N ASN A 135 7.96 4.54 -8.01
CA ASN A 135 8.32 4.51 -6.59
C ASN A 135 8.49 5.91 -5.99
N ASP A 136 8.89 6.88 -6.78
CA ASP A 136 8.98 8.28 -6.38
C ASP A 136 7.64 8.78 -5.81
N LYS A 137 6.56 8.67 -6.57
CA LYS A 137 5.21 9.04 -6.16
C LYS A 137 4.73 8.23 -4.94
N ALA A 138 5.08 6.94 -4.91
CA ALA A 138 4.69 6.09 -3.79
C ALA A 138 5.44 6.47 -2.49
N VAL A 139 6.73 6.85 -2.59
CA VAL A 139 7.51 7.35 -1.45
C VAL A 139 6.98 8.68 -0.96
N GLU A 140 6.70 9.63 -1.86
CA GLU A 140 6.12 10.93 -1.53
C GLU A 140 4.79 10.77 -0.77
N SER A 141 3.87 9.98 -1.32
CA SER A 141 2.58 9.68 -0.70
C SER A 141 2.73 9.06 0.69
N ASP A 142 3.62 8.06 0.84
CA ASP A 142 3.87 7.44 2.14
C ASP A 142 4.53 8.39 3.13
N PHE A 143 5.45 9.24 2.66
CA PHE A 143 6.12 10.21 3.50
C PHE A 143 5.11 11.18 4.12
N GLU A 144 4.22 11.76 3.31
CA GLU A 144 3.16 12.64 3.78
C GLU A 144 2.29 11.99 4.87
N ILE A 145 1.87 10.74 4.63
CA ILE A 145 1.04 9.98 5.56
C ILE A 145 1.78 9.67 6.85
N LEU A 146 3.02 9.14 6.74
CA LEU A 146 3.78 8.66 7.89
C LEU A 146 4.32 9.78 8.77
N THR A 147 4.51 10.98 8.22
CA THR A 147 5.06 12.15 8.94
C THR A 147 3.98 13.13 9.40
N SER A 148 2.75 13.01 8.88
CA SER A 148 1.63 13.86 9.29
C SER A 148 1.45 13.88 10.80
N ASN A 149 1.43 15.07 11.38
CA ASN A 149 1.29 15.30 12.82
C ASN A 149 2.38 14.65 13.70
N LYS A 150 3.55 14.34 13.12
CA LYS A 150 4.70 13.82 13.85
C LYS A 150 5.87 14.79 13.79
N THR A 151 6.69 14.79 14.83
CA THR A 151 7.93 15.57 14.89
C THR A 151 9.11 14.66 14.58
N SER A 152 9.96 15.08 13.64
CA SER A 152 11.22 14.40 13.35
C SER A 152 12.17 14.51 14.54
N GLN A 153 12.89 13.42 14.82
CA GLN A 153 14.05 13.49 15.71
C GLN A 153 15.11 14.43 15.12
N VAL A 154 15.83 15.14 15.98
CA VAL A 154 16.93 16.03 15.56
C VAL A 154 18.07 15.20 14.96
N LEU A 155 18.56 15.63 13.81
CA LEU A 155 19.72 15.01 13.16
C LEU A 155 20.99 15.35 13.95
N SER A 156 21.84 14.34 14.22
CA SER A 156 23.13 14.53 14.89
C SER A 156 24.05 15.48 14.11
N GLU A 157 24.83 16.31 14.81
CA GLU A 157 25.78 17.26 14.23
C GLU A 157 26.92 16.60 13.41
N THR A 158 27.11 15.30 13.56
CA THR A 158 28.07 14.53 12.73
C THR A 158 27.64 14.39 11.28
N ASN A 159 26.36 14.69 10.98
CA ASN A 159 25.78 14.56 9.65
C ASN A 159 25.76 15.89 8.88
N ARG A 160 25.67 15.80 7.56
CA ARG A 160 25.38 16.93 6.69
C ARG A 160 24.06 16.66 5.93
N SER A 161 23.23 17.69 5.78
CA SER A 161 21.97 17.56 5.08
C SER A 161 21.72 18.71 4.11
N ASN A 162 21.09 18.38 2.98
CA ASN A 162 20.46 19.32 2.06
C ASN A 162 18.95 19.15 2.15
N ASN A 163 18.20 20.26 2.24
CA ASN A 163 16.74 20.27 2.40
C ASN A 163 16.28 19.46 3.63
N PRO A 164 16.77 19.82 4.84
CA PRO A 164 16.47 19.08 6.08
C PRO A 164 14.97 19.01 6.40
N GLU A 165 14.16 19.95 5.92
CA GLU A 165 12.70 19.98 6.03
C GLU A 165 12.02 18.80 5.33
N ASN A 166 12.69 18.19 4.36
CA ASN A 166 12.24 16.98 3.65
C ASN A 166 12.86 15.70 4.22
N ILE A 167 13.48 15.76 5.41
CA ILE A 167 14.08 14.61 6.07
C ILE A 167 13.32 14.33 7.37
N PHE A 168 12.76 13.14 7.49
CA PHE A 168 12.12 12.68 8.71
C PHE A 168 12.90 11.54 9.34
N ILE A 169 13.26 11.69 10.60
CA ILE A 169 13.96 10.68 11.38
C ILE A 169 13.02 10.24 12.50
N ALA A 170 12.62 8.96 12.48
CA ALA A 170 11.76 8.40 13.51
C ALA A 170 12.48 8.34 14.87
N GLU A 171 11.73 8.45 15.96
CA GLU A 171 12.25 8.36 17.32
C GLU A 171 13.01 7.05 17.53
N GLY A 172 14.24 7.16 18.03
CA GLY A 172 15.13 6.03 18.28
C GLY A 172 15.99 5.59 17.09
N ALA A 173 15.80 6.15 15.89
CA ALA A 173 16.71 5.95 14.78
C ALA A 173 18.07 6.61 15.04
N LYS A 174 19.16 5.94 14.64
CA LYS A 174 20.53 6.43 14.80
C LYS A 174 21.16 6.69 13.45
N VAL A 175 21.57 7.94 13.21
CA VAL A 175 22.21 8.37 11.96
C VAL A 175 23.45 9.18 12.32
N GLU A 176 24.62 8.68 11.96
CA GLU A 176 25.90 9.29 12.24
C GLU A 176 26.82 9.29 11.00
N HIS A 177 27.59 10.35 10.84
CA HIS A 177 28.59 10.50 9.76
C HIS A 177 28.02 10.32 8.35
N ALA A 178 26.76 10.69 8.13
CA ALA A 178 26.08 10.57 6.85
C ALA A 178 25.96 11.92 6.12
N ILE A 179 25.80 11.84 4.79
CA ILE A 179 25.38 12.98 3.96
C ILE A 179 24.01 12.65 3.42
N LEU A 180 23.00 13.42 3.83
CA LEU A 180 21.60 13.24 3.45
C LEU A 180 21.21 14.34 2.46
N ASN A 181 20.82 13.96 1.26
CA ASN A 181 20.40 14.91 0.24
C ASN A 181 18.94 14.67 -0.16
N ALA A 182 18.05 15.52 0.33
CA ALA A 182 16.61 15.49 0.04
C ALA A 182 16.20 16.53 -1.02
N SER A 183 17.13 16.95 -1.90
CA SER A 183 16.86 17.98 -2.91
C SER A 183 15.90 17.53 -4.02
N THR A 184 15.77 16.22 -4.26
CA THR A 184 14.95 15.66 -5.33
C THR A 184 13.78 14.82 -4.82
N GLY A 185 13.63 14.67 -3.50
CA GLY A 185 12.54 13.91 -2.88
C GLY A 185 12.80 13.71 -1.38
N PRO A 186 11.77 13.29 -0.63
CA PRO A 186 11.86 13.14 0.81
C PRO A 186 12.72 11.94 1.22
N ILE A 187 13.30 12.03 2.42
CA ILE A 187 14.02 10.94 3.08
C ILE A 187 13.28 10.59 4.37
N TYR A 188 12.87 9.33 4.48
CA TYR A 188 12.29 8.78 5.70
C TYR A 188 13.26 7.75 6.30
N ILE A 189 13.68 7.98 7.53
CA ILE A 189 14.53 7.06 8.29
C ILE A 189 13.69 6.51 9.44
N GLY A 190 13.28 5.26 9.30
CA GLY A 190 12.49 4.54 10.30
C GLY A 190 13.33 4.08 11.48
N LYS A 191 12.67 3.67 12.56
CA LYS A 191 13.28 2.93 13.65
C LYS A 191 13.63 1.52 13.16
N ASP A 192 14.71 0.94 13.69
CA ASP A 192 15.16 -0.45 13.45
C ASP A 192 14.08 -1.51 13.74
#